data_3dc0dc4ddde9c7ba6b61cca953262f68
#
_entry.id   3dc0dc4ddde9c7ba6b61cca953262f68
#
_cell.length_a   1.000
_cell.length_b   1.000
_cell.length_c   1.000
_cell.angle_alpha   90.00
_cell.angle_beta   90.00
_cell.angle_gamma   90.00
#
_symmetry.space_group_name_H-M   'P 1'
#
loop_
_entity.id
_entity.type
_entity.pdbx_description
1 polymer ?
#
loop_
_entity_poly.entity_id
_entity_poly.type
_entity_poly.pdbx_seq_one_letter_code
_entity_poly.pdbx_strand_id
1 'polypeptide(L)'
;LPIPNKEDLDLIEFLEECKIYLGDDENELPTFDLEQLTFPKEERLFFKNEWQNDLTPQNGISIKTKKEFERFFKLMEDFRTKKDASGKYWFDIPLDKSSQEIEAKSLDKITFESWLKSNHFESEELLWLMDYSCKDDYGLGMKYVSAWAGIHYFAGRKNNWATNRHDQVFTWPEGNARLAKHLSKIVEGKNLSQHLAYDVNWNAENVEVLVFDNQT
;
A
#
# COMPACT_ATOMS: atom_id res chain seq x y z
N LEU A 1 -8.62 -2.55 2.31
CA LEU A 1 -7.83 -1.61 3.10
C LEU A 1 -6.75 -2.36 3.88
N PRO A 2 -5.46 -2.04 3.76
CA PRO A 2 -4.43 -2.61 4.63
C PRO A 2 -4.68 -2.28 6.11
N ILE A 3 -4.23 -3.17 7.01
CA ILE A 3 -4.20 -2.86 8.44
C ILE A 3 -3.26 -1.65 8.64
N PRO A 4 -3.69 -0.57 9.33
CA PRO A 4 -2.86 0.62 9.52
C PRO A 4 -1.58 0.33 10.31
N ASN A 5 -0.58 1.17 10.13
CA ASN A 5 0.55 1.20 11.06
C ASN A 5 0.10 1.82 12.40
N LYS A 6 0.75 1.46 13.52
CA LYS A 6 0.41 1.95 14.86
C LYS A 6 0.47 3.49 14.96
N GLU A 7 1.28 4.12 14.13
CA GLU A 7 1.46 5.57 14.06
C GLU A 7 0.45 6.28 13.13
N ASP A 8 -0.42 5.55 12.44
CA ASP A 8 -1.43 6.12 11.53
C ASP A 8 -2.70 6.50 12.31
N LEU A 9 -2.55 7.45 13.24
CA LEU A 9 -3.58 7.82 14.22
C LEU A 9 -4.90 8.23 13.56
N ASP A 10 -4.84 9.01 12.48
CA ASP A 10 -6.05 9.49 11.77
C ASP A 10 -6.85 8.31 11.18
N LEU A 11 -6.16 7.30 10.64
CA LEU A 11 -6.82 6.11 10.10
C LEU A 11 -7.36 5.22 11.23
N ILE A 12 -6.65 5.11 12.34
CA ILE A 12 -7.10 4.36 13.52
C ILE A 12 -8.35 5.00 14.09
N GLU A 13 -8.38 6.32 14.29
CA GLU A 13 -9.54 7.08 14.76
C GLU A 13 -10.73 6.88 13.82
N PHE A 14 -10.52 6.95 12.51
CA PHE A 14 -11.57 6.68 11.53
C PHE A 14 -12.13 5.25 11.60
N LEU A 15 -11.28 4.25 11.83
CA LEU A 15 -11.71 2.87 12.00
C LEU A 15 -12.47 2.67 13.33
N GLU A 16 -12.12 3.42 14.37
CA GLU A 16 -12.86 3.46 15.63
C GLU A 16 -14.25 4.08 15.45
N GLU A 17 -14.37 5.23 14.76
CA GLU A 17 -15.65 5.84 14.40
C GLU A 17 -16.54 4.85 13.61
N CYS A 18 -15.94 4.08 12.71
CA CYS A 18 -16.62 3.03 11.95
C CYS A 18 -16.97 1.79 12.79
N LYS A 19 -16.54 1.74 14.06
CA LYS A 19 -16.67 0.59 14.98
C LYS A 19 -16.00 -0.69 14.44
N ILE A 20 -14.95 -0.52 13.65
CA ILE A 20 -14.13 -1.61 13.13
C ILE A 20 -12.99 -1.92 14.08
N TYR A 21 -12.28 -0.88 14.54
CA TYR A 21 -11.29 -0.98 15.61
C TYR A 21 -11.99 -0.81 16.95
N LEU A 22 -11.75 -1.75 17.88
CA LEU A 22 -12.41 -1.85 19.18
C LEU A 22 -11.45 -1.50 20.34
N GLY A 23 -10.26 -1.04 20.04
CA GLY A 23 -9.19 -0.78 21.01
C GLY A 23 -8.16 -1.90 21.02
N ASP A 24 -7.16 -1.76 21.89
CA ASP A 24 -6.11 -2.76 22.10
C ASP A 24 -6.53 -3.75 23.21
N ASP A 25 -6.07 -4.98 23.10
CA ASP A 25 -6.23 -6.00 24.15
C ASP A 25 -5.22 -5.82 25.29
N GLU A 26 -5.22 -6.74 26.24
CA GLU A 26 -4.31 -6.74 27.41
C GLU A 26 -2.81 -6.87 27.03
N ASN A 27 -2.50 -7.27 25.81
CA ASN A 27 -1.15 -7.38 25.29
C ASN A 27 -0.78 -6.23 24.33
N GLU A 28 -1.55 -5.14 24.34
CA GLU A 28 -1.41 -4.00 23.43
C GLU A 28 -1.55 -4.37 21.94
N LEU A 29 -2.33 -5.43 21.65
CA LEU A 29 -2.64 -5.85 20.29
C LEU A 29 -4.00 -5.30 19.85
N PRO A 30 -4.13 -4.83 18.59
CA PRO A 30 -5.37 -4.27 18.11
C PRO A 30 -6.46 -5.32 17.99
N THR A 31 -7.63 -4.97 18.47
CA THR A 31 -8.85 -5.77 18.33
C THR A 31 -9.77 -5.16 17.28
N PHE A 32 -10.33 -6.01 16.44
CA PHE A 32 -11.22 -5.61 15.35
C PHE A 32 -12.53 -6.38 15.41
N ASP A 33 -13.63 -5.72 15.00
CA ASP A 33 -14.93 -6.37 14.87
C ASP A 33 -14.95 -7.28 13.63
N LEU A 34 -14.67 -8.54 13.86
CA LEU A 34 -14.60 -9.55 12.81
C LEU A 34 -15.97 -9.85 12.18
N GLU A 35 -17.09 -9.52 12.84
CA GLU A 35 -18.43 -9.73 12.30
C GLU A 35 -18.73 -8.78 11.14
N GLN A 36 -18.07 -7.64 11.09
CA GLN A 36 -18.18 -6.68 10.00
C GLN A 36 -17.30 -7.02 8.80
N LEU A 37 -16.32 -7.89 8.98
CA LEU A 37 -15.31 -8.21 7.97
C LEU A 37 -15.68 -9.48 7.20
N THR A 38 -15.19 -9.58 6.00
CA THR A 38 -15.19 -10.84 5.24
C THR A 38 -13.75 -11.28 5.00
N PHE A 39 -13.56 -12.59 4.87
CA PHE A 39 -12.24 -13.10 4.53
C PHE A 39 -11.91 -12.74 3.08
N PRO A 40 -10.75 -12.08 2.83
CA PRO A 40 -10.30 -11.82 1.47
C PRO A 40 -10.12 -13.16 0.75
N LYS A 41 -10.50 -13.21 -0.52
CA LYS A 41 -10.14 -14.34 -1.36
C LYS A 41 -8.62 -14.36 -1.48
N GLU A 42 -8.03 -15.54 -1.29
CA GLU A 42 -6.61 -15.71 -1.52
C GLU A 42 -6.28 -15.46 -2.99
N GLU A 43 -5.27 -14.67 -3.24
CA GLU A 43 -4.70 -14.54 -4.57
C GLU A 43 -4.08 -15.87 -4.98
N ARG A 44 -4.28 -16.25 -6.23
CA ARG A 44 -3.74 -17.51 -6.77
C ARG A 44 -3.10 -17.27 -8.12
N LEU A 45 -1.97 -17.89 -8.32
CA LEU A 45 -1.24 -17.90 -9.57
C LEU A 45 -1.45 -19.23 -10.30
N PHE A 46 -1.90 -19.18 -11.57
CA PHE A 46 -1.85 -20.32 -12.45
C PHE A 46 -0.52 -20.29 -13.23
N PHE A 47 0.40 -21.17 -12.88
CA PHE A 47 1.75 -21.20 -13.44
C PHE A 47 2.16 -22.63 -13.77
N LYS A 48 2.68 -22.85 -14.98
CA LYS A 48 3.12 -24.17 -15.46
C LYS A 48 2.08 -25.28 -15.27
N ASN A 49 0.82 -24.99 -15.66
CA ASN A 49 -0.34 -25.87 -15.55
C ASN A 49 -0.78 -26.26 -14.12
N GLU A 50 -0.32 -25.51 -13.10
CA GLU A 50 -0.72 -25.75 -11.71
C GLU A 50 -1.20 -24.45 -11.06
N TRP A 51 -2.22 -24.56 -10.20
CA TRP A 51 -2.62 -23.47 -9.33
C TRP A 51 -1.76 -23.46 -8.08
N GLN A 52 -1.28 -22.27 -7.73
CA GLN A 52 -0.52 -22.01 -6.51
C GLN A 52 -1.22 -20.92 -5.72
N ASN A 53 -1.15 -20.99 -4.40
CA ASN A 53 -1.53 -19.87 -3.54
C ASN A 53 -0.45 -18.81 -3.59
N ASP A 54 -0.88 -17.53 -3.48
CA ASP A 54 0.01 -16.39 -3.60
C ASP A 54 0.47 -16.12 -5.05
N LEU A 55 0.86 -14.89 -5.32
CA LEU A 55 1.39 -14.46 -6.61
C LEU A 55 2.88 -14.79 -6.78
N THR A 56 3.58 -15.11 -5.70
CA THR A 56 4.98 -15.52 -5.75
C THR A 56 5.10 -16.97 -6.22
N PRO A 57 5.68 -17.24 -7.40
CA PRO A 57 5.84 -18.62 -7.88
C PRO A 57 6.63 -19.47 -6.90
N GLN A 58 6.02 -20.55 -6.42
CA GLN A 58 6.63 -21.51 -5.47
C GLN A 58 7.08 -22.77 -6.16
N ASN A 59 6.22 -23.32 -7.03
CA ASN A 59 6.44 -24.59 -7.73
C ASN A 59 6.95 -24.33 -9.17
N GLY A 60 7.70 -25.26 -9.68
CA GLY A 60 8.17 -25.21 -11.09
C GLY A 60 9.26 -24.18 -11.36
N ILE A 61 9.80 -23.50 -10.37
CA ILE A 61 10.91 -22.54 -10.52
C ILE A 61 12.26 -23.19 -10.16
N SER A 62 13.35 -22.63 -10.69
CA SER A 62 14.70 -23.10 -10.44
C SER A 62 15.17 -22.79 -9.01
N ILE A 63 16.19 -23.53 -8.54
CA ILE A 63 16.86 -23.21 -7.26
C ILE A 63 17.47 -21.80 -7.31
N LYS A 64 17.98 -21.37 -8.46
CA LYS A 64 18.49 -20.00 -8.65
C LYS A 64 17.39 -18.98 -8.40
N THR A 65 16.23 -19.16 -9.04
CA THR A 65 15.06 -18.29 -8.89
C THR A 65 14.58 -18.23 -7.44
N LYS A 66 14.51 -19.37 -6.73
CA LYS A 66 14.15 -19.40 -5.30
C LYS A 66 15.07 -18.54 -4.46
N LYS A 67 16.39 -18.68 -4.67
CA LYS A 67 17.39 -17.88 -3.94
C LYS A 67 17.31 -16.38 -4.28
N GLU A 68 16.95 -16.03 -5.51
CA GLU A 68 16.73 -14.63 -5.87
C GLU A 68 15.51 -14.05 -5.15
N PHE A 69 14.38 -14.78 -5.06
CA PHE A 69 13.23 -14.37 -4.26
C PHE A 69 13.57 -14.21 -2.77
N GLU A 70 14.26 -15.19 -2.17
CA GLU A 70 14.69 -15.12 -0.77
C GLU A 70 15.56 -13.88 -0.51
N ARG A 71 16.53 -13.62 -1.40
CA ARG A 71 17.40 -12.45 -1.32
C ARG A 71 16.62 -11.14 -1.51
N PHE A 72 15.68 -11.11 -2.45
CA PHE A 72 14.85 -9.94 -2.69
C PHE A 72 13.99 -9.60 -1.48
N PHE A 73 13.22 -10.55 -0.96
CA PHE A 73 12.34 -10.31 0.18
C PHE A 73 13.12 -9.97 1.46
N LYS A 74 14.28 -10.59 1.66
CA LYS A 74 15.18 -10.19 2.75
C LYS A 74 15.62 -8.72 2.61
N LEU A 75 15.99 -8.30 1.41
CA LEU A 75 16.38 -6.91 1.16
C LEU A 75 15.20 -5.94 1.36
N MET A 76 13.97 -6.34 0.98
CA MET A 76 12.77 -5.55 1.26
C MET A 76 12.49 -5.43 2.77
N GLU A 77 12.75 -6.48 3.54
CA GLU A 77 12.65 -6.42 5.00
C GLU A 77 13.70 -5.49 5.62
N ASP A 78 14.94 -5.54 5.12
CA ASP A 78 15.99 -4.61 5.53
C ASP A 78 15.58 -3.14 5.23
N PHE A 79 14.97 -2.87 4.08
CA PHE A 79 14.45 -1.55 3.73
C PHE A 79 13.24 -1.15 4.58
N ARG A 80 12.36 -2.09 4.95
CA ARG A 80 11.17 -1.82 5.77
C ARG A 80 11.52 -1.25 7.13
N THR A 81 12.63 -1.71 7.71
CA THR A 81 13.10 -1.30 9.03
C THR A 81 14.14 -0.18 8.99
N LYS A 82 14.65 0.17 7.80
CA LYS A 82 15.70 1.17 7.62
C LYS A 82 15.20 2.57 7.97
N LYS A 83 15.94 3.24 8.84
CA LYS A 83 15.68 4.61 9.26
C LYS A 83 16.84 5.54 8.89
N ASP A 84 16.52 6.79 8.72
CA ASP A 84 17.48 7.88 8.57
C ASP A 84 18.04 8.35 9.93
N ALA A 85 18.96 9.29 9.88
CA ALA A 85 19.59 9.87 11.08
C ALA A 85 18.60 10.60 12.01
N SER A 86 17.44 11.01 11.48
CA SER A 86 16.35 11.64 12.25
C SER A 86 15.36 10.63 12.84
N GLY A 87 15.54 9.34 12.54
CA GLY A 87 14.68 8.25 12.99
C GLY A 87 13.47 7.99 12.09
N LYS A 88 13.32 8.70 10.95
CA LYS A 88 12.27 8.44 9.97
C LYS A 88 12.59 7.22 9.13
N TYR A 89 11.59 6.39 8.85
CA TYR A 89 11.75 5.27 7.92
C TYR A 89 12.05 5.76 6.50
N TRP A 90 12.87 5.02 5.76
CA TRP A 90 13.14 5.33 4.36
C TRP A 90 11.88 5.22 3.50
N PHE A 91 11.03 4.27 3.82
CA PHE A 91 9.74 4.03 3.17
C PHE A 91 8.67 3.96 4.24
N ASP A 92 7.65 4.77 4.16
CA ASP A 92 6.57 4.82 5.14
C ASP A 92 5.23 5.11 4.47
N ILE A 93 4.14 4.87 5.19
CA ILE A 93 2.77 5.21 4.83
C ILE A 93 2.18 6.00 6.01
N PRO A 94 1.62 7.19 5.77
CA PRO A 94 1.57 7.91 4.49
C PRO A 94 2.94 8.39 4.00
N LEU A 95 3.03 8.67 2.72
CA LEU A 95 4.26 8.96 1.99
C LEU A 95 5.11 10.11 2.57
N ASP A 96 4.45 11.13 3.12
CA ASP A 96 5.08 12.32 3.70
C ASP A 96 5.87 12.03 4.98
N LYS A 97 5.61 10.89 5.63
CA LYS A 97 6.39 10.39 6.76
C LYS A 97 7.73 9.77 6.34
N SER A 98 7.89 9.45 5.05
CA SER A 98 9.12 8.85 4.54
C SER A 98 10.31 9.80 4.62
N SER A 99 11.50 9.22 4.79
CA SER A 99 12.76 9.94 4.87
C SER A 99 13.02 10.83 3.65
N GLN A 100 13.58 12.00 3.89
CA GLN A 100 14.00 12.95 2.88
C GLN A 100 15.52 12.92 2.64
N GLU A 101 16.24 11.93 3.19
CA GLU A 101 17.68 11.75 2.96
C GLU A 101 18.01 11.59 1.47
N ILE A 102 19.19 12.10 1.10
CA ILE A 102 19.65 12.13 -0.30
C ILE A 102 19.75 10.71 -0.87
N GLU A 103 20.23 9.76 -0.08
CA GLU A 103 20.37 8.35 -0.47
C GLU A 103 19.01 7.72 -0.76
N ALA A 104 18.02 7.93 0.11
CA ALA A 104 16.65 7.43 -0.09
C ALA A 104 16.04 8.04 -1.36
N LYS A 105 16.17 9.37 -1.52
CA LYS A 105 15.67 10.09 -2.70
C LYS A 105 16.42 9.74 -3.99
N SER A 106 17.67 9.28 -3.91
CA SER A 106 18.43 8.88 -5.09
C SER A 106 17.80 7.70 -5.81
N LEU A 107 17.06 6.85 -5.09
CA LEU A 107 16.32 5.73 -5.66
C LEU A 107 15.18 6.19 -6.59
N ASP A 108 14.68 7.40 -6.40
CA ASP A 108 13.64 7.97 -7.27
C ASP A 108 14.19 8.46 -8.63
N LYS A 109 15.51 8.56 -8.77
CA LYS A 109 16.18 9.01 -10.01
C LYS A 109 16.48 7.89 -11.00
N ILE A 110 16.27 6.65 -10.62
CA ILE A 110 16.50 5.47 -11.46
C ILE A 110 15.23 4.63 -11.53
N THR A 111 15.07 3.87 -12.62
CA THR A 111 13.92 2.98 -12.74
C THR A 111 14.09 1.73 -11.87
N PHE A 112 12.98 1.13 -11.48
CA PHE A 112 13.01 -0.11 -10.70
C PHE A 112 13.69 -1.24 -11.48
N GLU A 113 13.46 -1.32 -12.80
CA GLU A 113 14.19 -2.26 -13.66
C GLU A 113 15.71 -2.07 -13.59
N SER A 114 16.18 -0.81 -13.67
CA SER A 114 17.62 -0.52 -13.59
C SER A 114 18.21 -0.88 -12.24
N TRP A 115 17.46 -0.63 -11.16
CA TRP A 115 17.86 -1.01 -9.82
C TRP A 115 17.93 -2.52 -9.63
N LEU A 116 16.92 -3.27 -10.12
CA LEU A 116 16.92 -4.73 -10.09
C LEU A 116 18.14 -5.31 -10.82
N LYS A 117 18.43 -4.81 -12.02
CA LYS A 117 19.61 -5.22 -12.79
C LYS A 117 20.92 -4.92 -12.07
N SER A 118 21.07 -3.74 -11.49
CA SER A 118 22.28 -3.37 -10.76
C SER A 118 22.48 -4.20 -9.48
N ASN A 119 21.42 -4.77 -8.93
CA ASN A 119 21.43 -5.69 -7.82
C ASN A 119 21.42 -7.17 -8.25
N HIS A 120 21.68 -7.48 -9.52
CA HIS A 120 21.76 -8.84 -10.06
C HIS A 120 20.50 -9.69 -9.81
N PHE A 121 19.31 -9.11 -9.99
CA PHE A 121 18.05 -9.81 -10.08
C PHE A 121 17.72 -10.05 -11.55
N GLU A 122 17.71 -11.33 -11.96
CA GLU A 122 17.67 -11.71 -13.37
C GLU A 122 16.60 -12.75 -13.70
N SER A 123 16.05 -13.46 -12.69
CA SER A 123 15.06 -14.51 -12.90
C SER A 123 13.78 -13.95 -13.51
N GLU A 124 13.30 -14.56 -14.58
CA GLU A 124 12.11 -14.12 -15.31
C GLU A 124 10.88 -14.05 -14.39
N GLU A 125 10.69 -15.04 -13.53
CA GLU A 125 9.57 -15.10 -12.61
C GLU A 125 9.62 -13.98 -11.57
N LEU A 126 10.80 -13.62 -11.09
CA LEU A 126 10.97 -12.49 -10.17
C LEU A 126 10.68 -11.18 -10.89
N LEU A 127 11.27 -10.97 -12.07
CA LEU A 127 11.05 -9.76 -12.86
C LEU A 127 9.58 -9.61 -13.27
N TRP A 128 8.90 -10.72 -13.56
CA TRP A 128 7.46 -10.71 -13.81
C TRP A 128 6.67 -10.20 -12.59
N LEU A 129 6.96 -10.70 -11.39
CA LEU A 129 6.28 -10.25 -10.16
C LEU A 129 6.56 -8.77 -9.88
N MET A 130 7.79 -8.31 -10.09
CA MET A 130 8.15 -6.90 -9.91
C MET A 130 7.42 -5.99 -10.91
N ASP A 131 7.30 -6.42 -12.16
CA ASP A 131 6.56 -5.68 -13.18
C ASP A 131 5.05 -5.66 -12.90
N TYR A 132 4.50 -6.79 -12.44
CA TYR A 132 3.11 -6.91 -11.98
C TYR A 132 2.83 -5.95 -10.83
N SER A 133 3.64 -5.96 -9.77
CA SER A 133 3.47 -5.09 -8.60
C SER A 133 3.48 -3.60 -8.96
N CYS A 134 4.34 -3.21 -9.91
CA CYS A 134 4.37 -1.84 -10.40
C CYS A 134 3.09 -1.48 -11.19
N LYS A 135 2.57 -2.41 -11.99
CA LYS A 135 1.33 -2.19 -12.75
C LYS A 135 0.11 -2.13 -11.86
N ASP A 136 0.10 -2.92 -10.78
CA ASP A 136 -0.98 -2.97 -9.81
C ASP A 136 -1.13 -1.63 -9.09
N ASP A 137 -0.08 -1.11 -8.47
CA ASP A 137 -0.14 0.13 -7.69
C ASP A 137 -0.05 1.41 -8.54
N TYR A 138 0.73 1.40 -9.63
CA TYR A 138 1.07 2.63 -10.36
C TYR A 138 0.54 2.67 -11.80
N GLY A 139 -0.09 1.61 -12.29
CA GLY A 139 -0.58 1.51 -13.67
C GLY A 139 0.52 1.47 -14.73
N LEU A 140 1.80 1.38 -14.34
CA LEU A 140 2.97 1.39 -15.21
C LEU A 140 3.92 0.25 -14.83
N GLY A 141 4.57 -0.36 -15.82
CA GLY A 141 5.57 -1.40 -15.56
C GLY A 141 6.88 -0.86 -14.96
N MET A 142 7.69 -1.76 -14.41
CA MET A 142 8.96 -1.45 -13.71
C MET A 142 9.98 -0.65 -14.51
N LYS A 143 9.83 -0.56 -15.85
CA LYS A 143 10.66 0.27 -16.73
C LYS A 143 10.40 1.77 -16.60
N TYR A 144 9.22 2.12 -16.08
CA TYR A 144 8.73 3.50 -15.99
C TYR A 144 8.51 3.95 -14.55
N VAL A 145 8.42 3.00 -13.63
CA VAL A 145 8.30 3.25 -12.19
C VAL A 145 9.69 3.43 -11.59
N SER A 146 9.85 4.40 -10.68
CA SER A 146 11.12 4.62 -9.99
C SER A 146 11.47 3.47 -9.05
N ALA A 147 12.76 3.28 -8.76
CA ALA A 147 13.19 2.29 -7.79
C ALA A 147 12.64 2.59 -6.40
N TRP A 148 12.51 3.88 -6.04
CA TRP A 148 11.91 4.25 -4.77
C TRP A 148 10.48 3.73 -4.66
N ALA A 149 9.65 3.98 -5.66
CA ALA A 149 8.25 3.54 -5.68
C ALA A 149 8.14 2.00 -5.70
N GLY A 150 8.93 1.32 -6.57
CA GLY A 150 8.93 -0.14 -6.64
C GLY A 150 9.34 -0.80 -5.31
N ILE A 151 10.32 -0.25 -4.60
CA ILE A 151 10.71 -0.73 -3.27
C ILE A 151 9.63 -0.39 -2.22
N HIS A 152 9.03 0.81 -2.29
CA HIS A 152 7.99 1.24 -1.37
C HIS A 152 6.78 0.29 -1.36
N TYR A 153 6.39 -0.27 -2.52
CA TYR A 153 5.34 -1.29 -2.60
C TYR A 153 5.56 -2.43 -1.59
N PHE A 154 6.80 -2.91 -1.45
CA PHE A 154 7.16 -4.03 -0.57
C PHE A 154 7.57 -3.60 0.85
N ALA A 155 8.12 -2.40 1.02
CA ALA A 155 8.74 -1.95 2.26
C ALA A 155 7.95 -0.87 3.02
N GLY A 156 6.92 -0.26 2.42
CA GLY A 156 6.17 0.83 3.03
C GLY A 156 5.30 0.40 4.22
N ARG A 157 4.70 -0.78 4.16
CA ARG A 157 3.85 -1.31 5.24
C ARG A 157 4.68 -1.85 6.39
N LYS A 158 4.31 -1.50 7.63
CA LYS A 158 5.02 -1.91 8.84
C LYS A 158 4.27 -3.01 9.58
N ASN A 159 5.00 -3.84 10.31
CA ASN A 159 4.44 -4.92 11.15
C ASN A 159 4.39 -4.52 12.62
N ASN A 160 4.16 -3.25 12.90
CA ASN A 160 4.26 -2.74 14.26
C ASN A 160 3.03 -3.01 15.13
N TRP A 161 2.01 -3.70 14.60
CA TRP A 161 0.90 -4.25 15.36
C TRP A 161 0.93 -5.78 15.38
N ALA A 162 2.06 -6.35 15.83
CA ALA A 162 2.24 -7.75 16.26
C ALA A 162 1.61 -8.86 15.40
N THR A 163 1.20 -8.56 14.20
CA THR A 163 0.89 -9.59 13.24
C THR A 163 2.14 -9.78 12.38
N ASN A 164 2.69 -10.96 12.33
CA ASN A 164 3.81 -11.29 11.43
C ASN A 164 3.41 -11.22 9.94
N ARG A 165 2.33 -10.49 9.63
CA ARG A 165 1.70 -10.44 8.31
C ARG A 165 1.39 -9.01 7.93
N HIS A 166 2.36 -8.35 7.32
CA HIS A 166 2.25 -7.01 6.73
C HIS A 166 1.34 -6.94 5.48
N ASP A 167 0.90 -8.09 5.00
CA ASP A 167 0.02 -8.28 3.85
C ASP A 167 -1.47 -8.39 4.22
N GLN A 168 -1.81 -8.37 5.51
CA GLN A 168 -3.20 -8.45 5.94
C GLN A 168 -3.99 -7.21 5.54
N VAL A 169 -5.18 -7.45 5.02
CA VAL A 169 -6.12 -6.42 4.58
C VAL A 169 -7.49 -6.63 5.19
N PHE A 170 -8.17 -5.53 5.51
CA PHE A 170 -9.59 -5.54 5.79
C PHE A 170 -10.37 -5.60 4.49
N THR A 171 -11.37 -6.48 4.46
CA THR A 171 -12.35 -6.55 3.39
C THR A 171 -13.76 -6.62 3.99
N TRP A 172 -14.71 -5.99 3.31
CA TRP A 172 -16.12 -5.97 3.70
C TRP A 172 -16.96 -6.61 2.61
N PRO A 173 -18.13 -7.18 2.93
CA PRO A 173 -19.05 -7.71 1.90
C PRO A 173 -19.37 -6.68 0.82
N GLU A 174 -19.48 -5.40 1.18
CA GLU A 174 -19.74 -4.28 0.27
C GLU A 174 -18.45 -3.68 -0.35
N GLY A 175 -17.29 -4.24 -0.05
CA GLY A 175 -16.00 -3.64 -0.37
C GLY A 175 -15.82 -2.28 0.33
N ASN A 176 -14.99 -1.39 -0.24
CA ASN A 176 -14.73 -0.06 0.33
C ASN A 176 -15.97 0.85 0.37
N ALA A 177 -17.09 0.44 -0.26
CA ALA A 177 -18.35 1.17 -0.15
C ALA A 177 -18.84 1.26 1.31
N ARG A 178 -18.45 0.33 2.18
CA ARG A 178 -18.68 0.40 3.64
C ARG A 178 -18.15 1.71 4.22
N LEU A 179 -16.91 2.05 3.93
CA LEU A 179 -16.25 3.27 4.41
C LEU A 179 -16.82 4.52 3.73
N ALA A 180 -17.02 4.46 2.42
CA ALA A 180 -17.63 5.55 1.66
C ALA A 180 -19.03 5.91 2.19
N LYS A 181 -19.85 4.91 2.56
CA LYS A 181 -21.17 5.14 3.17
C LYS A 181 -21.07 5.84 4.53
N HIS A 182 -20.05 5.50 5.33
CA HIS A 182 -19.83 6.19 6.61
C HIS A 182 -19.51 7.67 6.37
N LEU A 183 -18.55 7.96 5.52
CA LEU A 183 -18.17 9.34 5.15
C LEU A 183 -19.34 10.13 4.55
N SER A 184 -20.14 9.50 3.68
CA SER A 184 -21.29 10.14 3.05
C SER A 184 -22.36 10.59 4.07
N LYS A 185 -22.52 9.88 5.18
CA LYS A 185 -23.46 10.29 6.25
C LYS A 185 -23.02 11.58 6.93
N ILE A 186 -21.71 11.80 7.12
CA ILE A 186 -21.16 13.00 7.76
C ILE A 186 -21.45 14.26 6.94
N VAL A 187 -21.49 14.11 5.61
CA VAL A 187 -21.72 15.21 4.66
C VAL A 187 -23.11 15.18 4.02
N GLU A 188 -24.05 14.45 4.64
CA GLU A 188 -25.42 14.37 4.13
C GLU A 188 -26.06 15.75 4.00
N GLY A 189 -26.70 16.01 2.85
CA GLY A 189 -27.26 17.32 2.52
C GLY A 189 -26.26 18.41 2.13
N LYS A 190 -24.95 18.11 2.15
CA LYS A 190 -23.89 19.03 1.71
C LYS A 190 -23.24 18.59 0.39
N ASN A 191 -23.60 17.42 -0.11
CA ASN A 191 -23.06 16.87 -1.36
C ASN A 191 -23.75 17.49 -2.57
N LEU A 192 -22.98 17.99 -3.50
CA LEU A 192 -23.43 18.40 -4.83
C LEU A 192 -23.04 17.32 -5.83
N SER A 193 -23.99 16.44 -6.18
CA SER A 193 -23.77 15.44 -7.24
C SER A 193 -23.74 16.11 -8.62
N GLN A 194 -23.07 15.47 -9.59
CA GLN A 194 -22.92 15.95 -10.96
C GLN A 194 -22.16 17.27 -11.09
N HIS A 195 -21.44 17.66 -10.05
CA HIS A 195 -20.54 18.82 -10.04
C HIS A 195 -19.09 18.31 -9.98
N LEU A 196 -18.31 18.66 -11.00
CA LEU A 196 -16.87 18.34 -11.05
C LEU A 196 -16.07 19.57 -10.62
N ALA A 197 -15.48 19.52 -9.43
CA ALA A 197 -14.52 20.55 -9.02
C ALA A 197 -13.26 20.41 -9.87
N TYR A 198 -12.83 21.49 -10.53
CA TYR A 198 -11.65 21.48 -11.38
C TYR A 198 -10.59 22.53 -11.00
N ASP A 199 -10.94 23.47 -10.12
CA ASP A 199 -10.00 24.43 -9.57
C ASP A 199 -10.42 24.82 -8.15
N VAL A 200 -9.43 25.04 -7.26
CA VAL A 200 -9.63 25.45 -5.88
C VAL A 200 -8.67 26.56 -5.54
N ASN A 201 -9.21 27.74 -5.25
CA ASN A 201 -8.46 28.90 -4.83
C ASN A 201 -8.79 29.20 -3.36
N TRP A 202 -7.79 29.56 -2.56
CA TRP A 202 -8.00 29.91 -1.16
C TRP A 202 -7.15 31.09 -0.72
N ASN A 203 -7.68 31.81 0.25
CA ASN A 203 -6.97 32.83 1.00
C ASN A 203 -7.32 32.73 2.50
N ALA A 204 -6.87 33.66 3.31
CA ALA A 204 -7.12 33.61 4.76
C ALA A 204 -8.61 33.66 5.17
N GLU A 205 -9.48 34.13 4.30
CA GLU A 205 -10.91 34.37 4.61
C GLU A 205 -11.85 33.40 3.88
N ASN A 206 -11.49 32.99 2.65
CA ASN A 206 -12.40 32.27 1.77
C ASN A 206 -11.72 31.13 1.01
N VAL A 207 -12.51 30.11 0.71
CA VAL A 207 -12.18 29.09 -0.30
C VAL A 207 -13.18 29.22 -1.45
N GLU A 208 -12.69 29.40 -2.66
CA GLU A 208 -13.46 29.42 -3.90
C GLU A 208 -13.21 28.12 -4.65
N VAL A 209 -14.27 27.41 -4.97
CA VAL A 209 -14.22 26.16 -5.73
C VAL A 209 -14.93 26.39 -7.06
N LEU A 210 -14.18 26.28 -8.16
CA LEU A 210 -14.74 26.31 -9.49
C LEU A 210 -15.23 24.91 -9.87
N VAL A 211 -16.50 24.82 -10.24
CA VAL A 211 -17.15 23.54 -10.57
C VAL A 211 -17.72 23.57 -11.98
N PHE A 212 -17.61 22.46 -12.67
CA PHE A 212 -18.35 22.20 -13.89
C PHE A 212 -19.67 21.52 -13.49
N ASP A 213 -20.79 22.15 -13.82
CA ASP A 213 -22.11 21.58 -13.61
C ASP A 213 -22.50 20.75 -14.84
N ASN A 214 -22.68 19.46 -14.64
CA ASN A 214 -23.04 18.52 -15.72
C ASN A 214 -24.58 18.45 -15.95
N GLN A 215 -25.36 19.28 -15.25
CA GLN A 215 -26.83 19.36 -15.43
C GLN A 215 -27.24 20.40 -16.47
N THR A 216 -26.34 21.28 -16.90
CA THR A 216 -26.52 22.27 -17.96
C THR A 216 -25.62 21.95 -19.14
#